data_d5c30183954d281e93e2fed0115c190c
#
_entry.id   d5c30183954d281e93e2fed0115c190c
#
_cell.length_a   1.000
_cell.length_b   1.000
_cell.length_c   1.000
_cell.angle_alpha   90.00
_cell.angle_beta   90.00
_cell.angle_gamma   90.00
#
_symmetry.space_group_name_H-M   'P 1'
#
loop_
_entity.id
_entity.type
_entity.pdbx_description
1 polymer ?
#
loop_
_entity_poly.entity_id
_entity_poly.type
_entity_poly.pdbx_seq_one_letter_code
_entity_poly.pdbx_strand_id
1 'polypeptide(L)'
;MIGASPFPQPLVNPVIGRAPNNFNQPVTPTPNPTPKEATLPRYINYLADYSGCGHWRILWPEAVINATGNGMSQSTTAMVGDPKWYTGVKCVKVQRQASSQQKEFVKFLKHVQQEHGFKIIYEVDDVVFKEVIPDYNKFKFAFDTEEIRQNCIDIINMVDEVTVTCDFMKRLYQEKTGQEKISVI
;
A
#
# COMPACT_ATOMS: atom_id res chain seq x y z
N MET A 1 20.22 -26.71 -40.45
CA MET A 1 19.23 -27.24 -39.48
C MET A 1 18.77 -26.08 -38.63
N ILE A 2 17.54 -25.62 -38.85
CA ILE A 2 16.95 -24.45 -38.17
C ILE A 2 16.09 -25.00 -37.03
N GLY A 3 16.51 -24.68 -35.77
CA GLY A 3 15.87 -25.17 -34.58
C GLY A 3 14.47 -24.56 -34.40
N ALA A 4 13.51 -25.37 -34.03
CA ALA A 4 12.12 -24.97 -33.77
C ALA A 4 12.04 -24.08 -32.51
N SER A 5 11.17 -23.03 -32.62
CA SER A 5 10.87 -22.07 -31.54
C SER A 5 10.13 -22.76 -30.37
N PRO A 6 10.47 -22.44 -29.11
CA PRO A 6 9.84 -23.03 -27.92
C PRO A 6 8.57 -22.32 -27.43
N PHE A 7 7.86 -21.53 -28.26
CA PHE A 7 6.65 -20.85 -27.80
C PHE A 7 5.41 -21.73 -27.97
N PRO A 8 4.57 -21.87 -26.93
CA PRO A 8 3.32 -22.61 -27.03
C PRO A 8 2.33 -21.93 -27.97
N GLN A 9 1.63 -22.75 -28.77
CA GLN A 9 0.58 -22.32 -29.68
C GLN A 9 -0.63 -21.75 -28.92
N PRO A 10 -1.34 -20.75 -29.46
CA PRO A 10 -2.52 -20.20 -28.82
C PRO A 10 -3.65 -21.23 -28.75
N LEU A 11 -4.28 -21.33 -27.57
CA LEU A 11 -5.44 -22.17 -27.32
C LEU A 11 -6.63 -21.69 -28.15
N VAL A 12 -7.20 -22.57 -28.95
CA VAL A 12 -8.42 -22.33 -29.73
C VAL A 12 -9.62 -22.29 -28.77
N ASN A 13 -10.32 -21.17 -28.73
CA ASN A 13 -11.51 -21.00 -27.89
C ASN A 13 -12.64 -21.96 -28.35
N PRO A 14 -13.32 -22.69 -27.43
CA PRO A 14 -14.49 -23.47 -27.80
C PRO A 14 -15.67 -22.55 -28.16
N VAL A 15 -16.34 -22.88 -29.24
CA VAL A 15 -17.56 -22.20 -29.68
C VAL A 15 -18.67 -22.44 -28.66
N ILE A 16 -19.07 -21.40 -27.94
CA ILE A 16 -20.21 -21.46 -27.02
C ILE A 16 -21.49 -21.43 -27.83
N GLY A 17 -22.23 -22.57 -27.81
CA GLY A 17 -23.53 -22.69 -28.45
C GLY A 17 -24.53 -21.67 -27.86
N ARG A 18 -25.26 -20.98 -28.73
CA ARG A 18 -26.36 -20.07 -28.38
C ARG A 18 -27.49 -20.85 -27.70
N ALA A 19 -27.82 -20.48 -26.46
CA ALA A 19 -29.05 -20.89 -25.80
C ALA A 19 -30.26 -20.17 -26.47
N PRO A 20 -31.45 -20.82 -26.54
CA PRO A 20 -32.64 -20.20 -27.16
C PRO A 20 -33.14 -19.03 -26.29
N ASN A 21 -33.34 -17.88 -26.93
CA ASN A 21 -33.94 -16.69 -26.33
C ASN A 21 -35.44 -16.91 -26.04
N ASN A 22 -35.80 -17.09 -24.78
CA ASN A 22 -37.19 -16.98 -24.33
C ASN A 22 -37.45 -15.53 -23.84
N PHE A 23 -37.66 -14.62 -24.81
CA PHE A 23 -38.07 -13.22 -24.51
C PHE A 23 -39.59 -13.11 -24.56
N ASN A 24 -40.32 -13.54 -23.56
CA ASN A 24 -41.73 -13.11 -23.36
C ASN A 24 -42.26 -13.60 -21.98
N GLN A 25 -41.59 -13.26 -20.91
CA GLN A 25 -42.24 -13.25 -19.59
C GLN A 25 -42.21 -11.80 -19.06
N PRO A 26 -43.36 -11.25 -18.62
CA PRO A 26 -43.35 -9.96 -17.93
C PRO A 26 -42.57 -10.08 -16.63
N VAL A 27 -41.40 -9.46 -16.60
CA VAL A 27 -40.57 -9.36 -15.39
C VAL A 27 -41.27 -8.40 -14.46
N THR A 28 -41.93 -8.91 -13.44
CA THR A 28 -42.34 -8.10 -12.28
C THR A 28 -41.09 -7.47 -11.68
N PRO A 29 -41.02 -6.14 -11.57
CA PRO A 29 -39.86 -5.50 -10.95
C PRO A 29 -39.81 -5.94 -9.49
N THR A 30 -38.82 -6.79 -9.18
CA THR A 30 -38.43 -7.07 -7.80
C THR A 30 -38.01 -5.71 -7.20
N PRO A 31 -38.57 -5.28 -6.05
CA PRO A 31 -38.10 -4.06 -5.41
C PRO A 31 -36.62 -4.22 -5.16
N ASN A 32 -35.82 -3.32 -5.76
CA ASN A 32 -34.40 -3.22 -5.48
C ASN A 32 -34.26 -3.15 -3.97
N PRO A 33 -33.52 -4.03 -3.31
CA PRO A 33 -33.18 -3.84 -1.91
C PRO A 33 -32.48 -2.50 -1.83
N THR A 34 -33.05 -1.57 -1.06
CA THR A 34 -32.38 -0.32 -0.72
C THR A 34 -30.99 -0.70 -0.24
N PRO A 35 -29.90 -0.26 -0.89
CA PRO A 35 -28.58 -0.60 -0.41
C PRO A 35 -28.49 -0.04 1.01
N LYS A 36 -28.40 -0.90 2.04
CA LYS A 36 -27.71 -0.51 3.25
C LYS A 36 -26.36 -0.02 2.75
N GLU A 37 -26.12 1.26 2.84
CA GLU A 37 -24.80 1.85 2.66
C GLU A 37 -23.88 1.23 3.73
N ALA A 38 -23.46 0.00 3.47
CA ALA A 38 -22.30 -0.55 4.13
C ALA A 38 -21.15 0.31 3.61
N THR A 39 -20.82 1.35 4.36
CA THR A 39 -19.67 2.19 4.06
C THR A 39 -18.47 1.28 3.99
N LEU A 40 -18.00 1.02 2.77
CA LEU A 40 -16.81 0.21 2.55
C LEU A 40 -15.65 0.80 3.34
N PRO A 41 -14.80 -0.03 3.97
CA PRO A 41 -13.65 0.46 4.70
C PRO A 41 -12.76 1.29 3.77
N ARG A 42 -12.36 2.47 4.24
CA ARG A 42 -11.50 3.38 3.49
C ARG A 42 -10.04 3.19 3.90
N TYR A 43 -9.17 3.17 2.89
CA TYR A 43 -7.71 3.08 3.05
C TYR A 43 -7.07 4.26 2.32
N ILE A 44 -6.08 4.90 2.95
CA ILE A 44 -5.33 6.01 2.37
C ILE A 44 -3.85 5.60 2.32
N ASN A 45 -3.22 5.79 1.17
CA ASN A 45 -1.81 5.48 0.99
C ASN A 45 -1.05 6.75 0.58
N TYR A 46 0.00 7.06 1.32
CA TYR A 46 0.94 8.12 1.00
C TYR A 46 2.17 7.52 0.32
N LEU A 47 2.24 7.65 -1.01
CA LEU A 47 3.35 7.14 -1.80
C LEU A 47 4.61 7.99 -1.61
N ALA A 48 5.77 7.35 -1.64
CA ALA A 48 7.04 8.04 -1.78
C ALA A 48 7.23 8.54 -3.23
N ASP A 49 6.80 7.74 -4.21
CA ASP A 49 6.89 8.04 -5.64
C ASP A 49 5.87 7.21 -6.44
N TYR A 50 5.70 7.52 -7.72
CA TYR A 50 4.88 6.76 -8.67
C TYR A 50 5.71 5.77 -9.51
N SER A 51 6.98 5.54 -9.17
CA SER A 51 7.87 4.61 -9.85
C SER A 51 7.77 3.18 -9.30
N GLY A 52 8.80 2.35 -9.49
CA GLY A 52 8.78 0.93 -9.20
C GLY A 52 8.18 0.55 -7.85
N CYS A 53 8.71 1.10 -6.75
CA CYS A 53 8.28 0.72 -5.40
C CYS A 53 6.84 1.17 -5.10
N GLY A 54 6.50 2.42 -5.44
CA GLY A 54 5.13 2.92 -5.28
C GLY A 54 4.14 2.14 -6.11
N HIS A 55 4.51 1.78 -7.36
CA HIS A 55 3.66 1.01 -8.24
C HIS A 55 3.36 -0.38 -7.70
N TRP A 56 4.38 -1.17 -7.36
CA TRP A 56 4.21 -2.56 -6.94
C TRP A 56 3.66 -2.72 -5.53
N ARG A 57 4.04 -1.83 -4.61
CA ARG A 57 3.72 -1.99 -3.19
C ARG A 57 2.49 -1.22 -2.74
N ILE A 58 2.05 -0.24 -3.52
CA ILE A 58 0.90 0.59 -3.19
C ILE A 58 -0.18 0.54 -4.28
N LEU A 59 0.14 0.95 -5.52
CA LEU A 59 -0.88 1.13 -6.56
C LEU A 59 -1.50 -0.19 -7.03
N TRP A 60 -0.72 -1.27 -7.14
CA TRP A 60 -1.25 -2.58 -7.48
C TRP A 60 -2.17 -3.16 -6.40
N PRO A 61 -1.78 -3.21 -5.10
CA PRO A 61 -2.68 -3.59 -4.02
C PRO A 61 -3.95 -2.73 -3.96
N GLU A 62 -3.82 -1.41 -4.17
CA GLU A 62 -4.97 -0.50 -4.25
C GLU A 62 -5.93 -0.89 -5.36
N ALA A 63 -5.43 -1.14 -6.58
CA ALA A 63 -6.24 -1.57 -7.70
C ALA A 63 -7.00 -2.87 -7.40
N VAL A 64 -6.36 -3.83 -6.73
CA VAL A 64 -7.00 -5.10 -6.32
C VAL A 64 -8.09 -4.85 -5.26
N ILE A 65 -7.82 -4.05 -4.23
CA ILE A 65 -8.81 -3.72 -3.19
C ILE A 65 -10.05 -3.09 -3.82
N ASN A 66 -9.86 -2.11 -4.70
CA ASN A 66 -10.95 -1.41 -5.38
C ASN A 66 -11.70 -2.33 -6.36
N ALA A 67 -11.01 -3.18 -7.10
CA ALA A 67 -11.63 -4.11 -8.05
C ALA A 67 -12.42 -5.24 -7.38
N THR A 68 -12.00 -5.68 -6.19
CA THR A 68 -12.68 -6.76 -5.44
C THR A 68 -13.85 -6.26 -4.61
N GLY A 69 -14.05 -4.95 -4.47
CA GLY A 69 -15.11 -4.37 -3.65
C GLY A 69 -14.92 -4.58 -2.14
N ASN A 70 -13.72 -4.97 -1.70
CA ASN A 70 -13.43 -5.19 -0.27
C ASN A 70 -13.14 -3.89 0.49
N GLY A 71 -13.05 -2.75 -0.21
CA GLY A 71 -12.78 -1.46 0.38
C GLY A 71 -12.67 -0.38 -0.68
N MET A 72 -12.45 0.84 -0.21
CA MET A 72 -12.12 2.01 -1.04
C MET A 72 -10.70 2.43 -0.69
N SER A 73 -9.76 2.21 -1.58
CA SER A 73 -8.36 2.59 -1.41
C SER A 73 -8.00 3.74 -2.34
N GLN A 74 -7.27 4.72 -1.86
CA GLN A 74 -6.81 5.85 -2.64
C GLN A 74 -5.40 6.26 -2.24
N SER A 75 -4.61 6.62 -3.23
CA SER A 75 -3.20 6.99 -3.07
C SER A 75 -2.93 8.44 -3.44
N THR A 76 -2.00 9.06 -2.73
CA THR A 76 -1.55 10.42 -2.97
C THR A 76 -0.10 10.60 -2.54
N THR A 77 0.60 11.55 -3.14
CA THR A 77 1.90 12.06 -2.66
C THR A 77 1.75 13.35 -1.85
N ALA A 78 0.57 13.96 -1.87
CA ALA A 78 0.30 15.20 -1.14
C ALA A 78 -0.04 14.90 0.33
N MET A 79 0.67 15.52 1.26
CA MET A 79 0.39 15.44 2.70
C MET A 79 -0.87 16.23 3.03
N VAL A 80 -2.00 15.55 3.24
CA VAL A 80 -3.30 16.17 3.49
C VAL A 80 -3.44 16.52 4.97
N GLY A 81 -3.46 17.82 5.28
CA GLY A 81 -3.53 18.35 6.64
C GLY A 81 -4.95 18.61 7.16
N ASP A 82 -6.01 18.21 6.45
CA ASP A 82 -7.40 18.34 6.92
C ASP A 82 -7.81 17.08 7.70
N PRO A 83 -8.10 17.18 9.02
CA PRO A 83 -8.55 16.03 9.81
C PRO A 83 -9.83 15.37 9.26
N LYS A 84 -10.75 16.13 8.66
CA LYS A 84 -11.98 15.58 8.07
C LYS A 84 -11.72 14.58 6.95
N TRP A 85 -10.58 14.67 6.28
CA TRP A 85 -10.15 13.72 5.24
C TRP A 85 -10.09 12.28 5.76
N TYR A 86 -9.85 12.10 7.07
CA TYR A 86 -9.67 10.80 7.70
C TYR A 86 -10.96 10.20 8.28
N THR A 87 -12.10 10.87 8.12
CA THR A 87 -13.38 10.33 8.59
C THR A 87 -13.69 8.99 7.92
N GLY A 88 -13.95 7.95 8.72
CA GLY A 88 -14.26 6.59 8.24
C GLY A 88 -13.06 5.82 7.67
N VAL A 89 -11.85 6.38 7.74
CA VAL A 89 -10.60 5.68 7.35
C VAL A 89 -10.31 4.57 8.37
N LYS A 90 -9.88 3.41 7.88
CA LYS A 90 -9.48 2.26 8.70
C LYS A 90 -7.97 2.13 8.83
N CYS A 91 -7.24 2.52 7.77
CA CYS A 91 -5.79 2.46 7.76
C CYS A 91 -5.22 3.56 6.87
N VAL A 92 -4.13 4.15 7.36
CA VAL A 92 -3.26 5.06 6.61
C VAL A 92 -1.90 4.38 6.45
N LYS A 93 -1.47 4.14 5.23
CA LYS A 93 -0.14 3.62 4.91
C LYS A 93 0.75 4.77 4.44
N VAL A 94 1.95 4.85 5.00
CA VAL A 94 2.98 5.84 4.65
C VAL A 94 4.19 5.10 4.12
N GLN A 95 4.58 5.34 2.87
CA GLN A 95 5.69 4.63 2.24
C GLN A 95 6.99 5.40 2.43
N ARG A 96 8.00 4.76 3.02
CA ARG A 96 9.42 5.14 3.21
C ARG A 96 9.74 6.65 3.27
N GLN A 97 8.90 7.43 3.89
CA GLN A 97 9.08 8.87 4.01
C GLN A 97 9.92 9.17 5.26
N ALA A 98 11.02 9.91 5.11
CA ALA A 98 11.98 10.15 6.18
C ALA A 98 12.51 11.60 6.25
N SER A 99 11.93 12.56 5.52
CA SER A 99 12.25 13.97 5.69
C SER A 99 11.66 14.53 6.99
N SER A 100 12.21 15.64 7.48
CA SER A 100 11.66 16.32 8.66
C SER A 100 10.20 16.73 8.46
N GLN A 101 9.82 17.18 7.26
CA GLN A 101 8.42 17.50 6.94
C GLN A 101 7.51 16.27 7.01
N GLN A 102 7.99 15.14 6.53
CA GLN A 102 7.23 13.87 6.58
C GLN A 102 7.11 13.34 8.00
N LYS A 103 8.15 13.51 8.82
CA LYS A 103 8.06 13.19 10.26
C LYS A 103 6.99 14.03 10.96
N GLU A 104 6.95 15.33 10.72
CA GLU A 104 5.91 16.22 11.27
C GLU A 104 4.51 15.81 10.76
N PHE A 105 4.41 15.40 9.51
CA PHE A 105 3.17 14.86 8.98
C PHE A 105 2.72 13.57 9.69
N VAL A 106 3.63 12.65 10.00
CA VAL A 106 3.28 11.45 10.79
C VAL A 106 2.85 11.81 12.21
N LYS A 107 3.46 12.81 12.83
CA LYS A 107 2.98 13.34 14.13
C LYS A 107 1.55 13.89 14.03
N PHE A 108 1.26 14.63 12.95
CA PHE A 108 -0.11 15.08 12.67
C PHE A 108 -1.06 13.88 12.53
N LEU A 109 -0.70 12.84 11.76
CA LEU A 109 -1.49 11.62 11.64
C LEU A 109 -1.73 10.95 12.99
N LYS A 110 -0.74 10.89 13.87
CA LYS A 110 -0.89 10.36 15.24
C LYS A 110 -1.88 11.17 16.08
N HIS A 111 -1.91 12.48 15.91
CA HIS A 111 -2.90 13.33 16.57
C HIS A 111 -4.31 13.05 16.05
N VAL A 112 -4.50 13.05 14.73
CA VAL A 112 -5.78 12.77 14.08
C VAL A 112 -6.27 11.34 14.34
N GLN A 113 -5.37 10.39 14.50
CA GLN A 113 -5.67 9.00 14.85
C GLN A 113 -6.44 8.90 16.17
N GLN A 114 -6.16 9.77 17.14
CA GLN A 114 -6.85 9.75 18.44
C GLN A 114 -8.36 10.02 18.31
N GLU A 115 -8.75 10.83 17.31
CA GLU A 115 -10.15 11.17 17.04
C GLU A 115 -10.83 10.11 16.15
N HIS A 116 -10.14 9.64 15.11
CA HIS A 116 -10.75 8.82 14.06
C HIS A 116 -10.48 7.31 14.18
N GLY A 117 -9.52 6.88 14.99
CA GLY A 117 -9.29 5.46 15.35
C GLY A 117 -8.70 4.59 14.24
N PHE A 118 -8.11 5.17 13.17
CA PHE A 118 -7.45 4.39 12.11
C PHE A 118 -6.07 3.87 12.56
N LYS A 119 -5.55 2.85 11.87
CA LYS A 119 -4.16 2.41 12.04
C LYS A 119 -3.22 3.16 11.12
N ILE A 120 -2.00 3.40 11.58
CA ILE A 120 -0.91 3.95 10.76
C ILE A 120 0.12 2.85 10.54
N ILE A 121 0.37 2.53 9.25
CA ILE A 121 1.37 1.56 8.82
C ILE A 121 2.48 2.29 8.07
N TYR A 122 3.73 2.06 8.46
CA TYR A 122 4.89 2.53 7.72
C TYR A 122 5.46 1.41 6.86
N GLU A 123 5.53 1.63 5.56
CA GLU A 123 6.02 0.66 4.59
C GLU A 123 7.45 1.01 4.19
N VAL A 124 8.39 0.06 4.39
CA VAL A 124 9.82 0.26 4.12
C VAL A 124 10.32 -0.88 3.24
N ASP A 125 10.79 -0.55 2.06
CA ASP A 125 11.33 -1.49 1.09
C ASP A 125 12.86 -1.41 0.92
N ASP A 126 13.49 -0.37 1.48
CA ASP A 126 14.93 -0.14 1.42
C ASP A 126 15.57 -0.15 2.83
N VAL A 127 16.86 -0.46 2.88
CA VAL A 127 17.67 -0.29 4.09
C VAL A 127 18.17 1.15 4.18
N VAL A 128 17.83 1.85 5.26
CA VAL A 128 18.25 3.24 5.50
C VAL A 128 19.52 3.36 6.36
N PHE A 129 20.06 2.24 6.83
CA PHE A 129 21.25 2.19 7.69
C PHE A 129 22.50 2.10 6.84
N LYS A 130 23.24 3.21 6.71
CA LYS A 130 24.42 3.34 5.84
C LYS A 130 25.48 2.26 6.07
N GLU A 131 25.68 1.86 7.31
CA GLU A 131 26.68 0.86 7.69
C GLU A 131 26.39 -0.54 7.13
N VAL A 132 25.13 -0.80 6.76
CA VAL A 132 24.69 -2.09 6.20
C VAL A 132 24.65 -2.05 4.66
N ILE A 133 24.57 -0.86 4.07
CA ILE A 133 24.48 -0.67 2.62
C ILE A 133 25.89 -0.84 2.03
N PRO A 134 26.12 -1.78 1.09
CA PRO A 134 27.42 -1.98 0.47
C PRO A 134 27.94 -0.71 -0.25
N ASP A 135 29.26 -0.50 -0.25
CA ASP A 135 29.87 0.69 -0.84
C ASP A 135 29.65 0.83 -2.36
N TYR A 136 29.49 -0.30 -3.07
CA TYR A 136 29.16 -0.29 -4.50
C TYR A 136 27.71 0.15 -4.81
N ASN A 137 26.84 0.23 -3.81
CA ASN A 137 25.46 0.66 -4.03
C ASN A 137 25.41 2.18 -4.22
N LYS A 138 25.12 2.60 -5.46
CA LYS A 138 25.05 4.03 -5.84
C LYS A 138 24.00 4.84 -5.07
N PHE A 139 23.02 4.19 -4.46
CA PHE A 139 21.98 4.85 -3.65
C PHE A 139 22.36 5.02 -2.18
N LYS A 140 23.54 4.50 -1.74
CA LYS A 140 24.00 4.65 -0.37
C LYS A 140 24.00 6.12 0.10
N PHE A 141 24.33 7.05 -0.80
CA PHE A 141 24.37 8.49 -0.50
C PHE A 141 22.99 9.09 -0.20
N ALA A 142 21.89 8.48 -0.66
CA ALA A 142 20.53 8.96 -0.37
C ALA A 142 20.18 8.85 1.12
N PHE A 143 20.87 7.99 1.86
CA PHE A 143 20.67 7.75 3.30
C PHE A 143 21.87 8.18 4.15
N ASP A 144 22.72 9.07 3.63
CA ASP A 144 23.99 9.42 4.25
C ASP A 144 23.86 10.41 5.42
N THR A 145 22.75 11.15 5.51
CA THR A 145 22.57 12.12 6.59
C THR A 145 22.01 11.43 7.85
N GLU A 146 22.59 11.76 9.00
CA GLU A 146 22.09 11.32 10.31
C GLU A 146 20.62 11.72 10.52
N GLU A 147 20.22 12.88 10.01
CA GLU A 147 18.86 13.40 10.08
C GLU A 147 17.87 12.45 9.42
N ILE A 148 18.12 11.96 8.21
CA ILE A 148 17.22 11.03 7.50
C ILE A 148 17.07 9.73 8.27
N ARG A 149 18.18 9.18 8.79
CA ARG A 149 18.14 7.95 9.60
C ARG A 149 17.35 8.14 10.88
N GLN A 150 17.61 9.22 11.61
CA GLN A 150 16.89 9.51 12.85
C GLN A 150 15.41 9.76 12.60
N ASN A 151 15.05 10.48 11.55
CA ASN A 151 13.65 10.68 11.16
C ASN A 151 12.96 9.35 10.83
N CYS A 152 13.64 8.44 10.13
CA CYS A 152 13.10 7.11 9.83
C CYS A 152 12.86 6.31 11.13
N ILE A 153 13.82 6.29 12.06
CA ILE A 153 13.68 5.64 13.37
C ILE A 153 12.52 6.23 14.16
N ASP A 154 12.43 7.56 14.20
CA ASP A 154 11.37 8.27 14.91
C ASP A 154 9.98 7.92 14.32
N ILE A 155 9.85 7.89 12.99
CA ILE A 155 8.61 7.51 12.30
C ILE A 155 8.25 6.06 12.64
N ILE A 156 9.20 5.14 12.54
CA ILE A 156 9.01 3.71 12.87
C ILE A 156 8.47 3.54 14.29
N ASN A 157 8.99 4.30 15.23
CA ASN A 157 8.58 4.22 16.62
C ASN A 157 7.24 4.93 16.92
N MET A 158 6.78 5.80 16.04
CA MET A 158 5.47 6.47 16.17
C MET A 158 4.30 5.66 15.61
N VAL A 159 4.53 4.83 14.60
CA VAL A 159 3.46 4.12 13.89
C VAL A 159 2.99 2.87 14.62
N ASP A 160 1.83 2.33 14.22
CA ASP A 160 1.25 1.17 14.87
C ASP A 160 1.86 -0.15 14.36
N GLU A 161 2.33 -0.16 13.11
CA GLU A 161 2.93 -1.32 12.47
C GLU A 161 3.89 -0.89 11.36
N VAL A 162 4.91 -1.69 11.11
CA VAL A 162 5.86 -1.51 10.00
C VAL A 162 5.78 -2.71 9.09
N THR A 163 5.79 -2.49 7.78
CA THR A 163 5.89 -3.57 6.79
C THR A 163 7.20 -3.48 6.03
N VAL A 164 7.86 -4.63 5.84
CA VAL A 164 9.15 -4.76 5.16
C VAL A 164 9.12 -5.89 4.13
N THR A 165 10.13 -5.96 3.26
CA THR A 165 10.18 -6.90 2.12
C THR A 165 10.71 -8.30 2.46
N CYS A 166 11.48 -8.45 3.55
CA CYS A 166 12.09 -9.74 3.90
C CYS A 166 12.48 -9.84 5.37
N ASP A 167 12.74 -11.07 5.83
CA ASP A 167 13.13 -11.35 7.21
C ASP A 167 14.46 -10.70 7.62
N PHE A 168 15.38 -10.48 6.69
CA PHE A 168 16.60 -9.74 6.98
C PHE A 168 16.28 -8.32 7.40
N MET A 169 15.44 -7.60 6.64
CA MET A 169 15.02 -6.25 6.99
C MET A 169 14.24 -6.22 8.30
N LYS A 170 13.34 -7.19 8.52
CA LYS A 170 12.61 -7.29 9.79
C LYS A 170 13.56 -7.33 10.99
N ARG A 171 14.54 -8.25 10.98
CA ARG A 171 15.53 -8.35 12.08
C ARG A 171 16.37 -7.09 12.23
N LEU A 172 16.84 -6.53 11.10
CA LEU A 172 17.63 -5.30 11.11
C LEU A 172 16.87 -4.12 11.73
N TYR A 173 15.63 -3.90 11.29
CA TYR A 173 14.82 -2.80 11.81
C TYR A 173 14.40 -3.03 13.27
N GLN A 174 14.12 -4.26 13.68
CA GLN A 174 13.89 -4.59 15.10
C GLN A 174 15.12 -4.25 15.96
N GLU A 175 16.31 -4.67 15.53
CA GLU A 175 17.57 -4.38 16.24
C GLU A 175 17.84 -2.87 16.35
N LYS A 176 17.68 -2.14 15.25
CA LYS A 176 18.04 -0.72 15.17
C LYS A 176 17.02 0.22 15.80
N THR A 177 15.76 -0.16 15.91
CA THR A 177 14.68 0.74 16.35
C THR A 177 13.99 0.30 17.62
N GLY A 178 14.10 -0.98 18.00
CA GLY A 178 13.33 -1.59 19.08
C GLY A 178 11.84 -1.82 18.75
N GLN A 179 11.38 -1.54 17.52
CA GLN A 179 10.00 -1.79 17.11
C GLN A 179 9.76 -3.28 16.90
N GLU A 180 8.83 -3.86 17.68
CA GLU A 180 8.51 -5.29 17.59
C GLU A 180 7.44 -5.62 16.53
N LYS A 181 6.55 -4.66 16.25
CA LYS A 181 5.43 -4.85 15.31
C LYS A 181 5.89 -4.62 13.87
N ILE A 182 6.74 -5.51 13.36
CA ILE A 182 7.25 -5.51 11.99
C ILE A 182 6.82 -6.78 11.29
N SER A 183 6.07 -6.62 10.20
CA SER A 183 5.56 -7.72 9.36
C SER A 183 6.31 -7.77 8.02
N VAL A 184 6.56 -8.99 7.51
CA VAL A 184 7.09 -9.20 6.16
C VAL A 184 5.93 -9.37 5.19
N ILE A 185 5.95 -8.64 4.06
CA ILE A 185 4.93 -8.69 3.00
C ILE A 185 5.53 -8.81 1.62
#